data_bdbb375401357cc1e5b6db9dd12520aa
#
_entry.id   bdbb375401357cc1e5b6db9dd12520aa
#
_cell.length_a   1.000
_cell.length_b   1.000
_cell.length_c   1.000
_cell.angle_alpha   90.00
_cell.angle_beta   90.00
_cell.angle_gamma   90.00
#
_symmetry.space_group_name_H-M   'P 1'
#
loop_
_entity.id
_entity.type
_entity.pdbx_description
1 polymer ?
#
loop_
_entity_poly.entity_id
_entity_poly.type
_entity_poly.pdbx_seq_one_letter_code
_entity_poly.pdbx_strand_id
1 'polypeptide(L)'
;MLLETIEKENDIKKIPLEQMPVLAQEIRDFLLESLSKTGGHLASNLGAVELTMALHYVFSLPKDKIIWDVGHQSYTHKILTGRKDGFKNLRQYGGLSGFPKREESPCDAYDTGHSSTSISAGVGYVCASKVSGEEYHVVSVIGDGALTGGMAYEALNNAASLNKNFVIVLNDNKMSISENVGGISSYLSNLRTAESYTDLKSEVKKTLNKVPGIGPVMVQRIHKTKDSIKQLMIPGMFFEDMGIKYLGPVNGHDCGRMIQIFQEAKKVNGPVLV
;
A
#
# COMPACT_ATOMS: atom_id res chain seq x y z
N MET A 1 24.57 -0.97 -13.64
CA MET A 1 23.62 -1.08 -12.51
C MET A 1 22.22 -0.78 -13.04
N LEU A 2 21.20 -1.52 -12.62
CA LEU A 2 19.81 -1.27 -13.04
C LEU A 2 19.30 0.08 -12.54
N LEU A 3 19.72 0.48 -11.34
CA LEU A 3 19.35 1.77 -10.75
C LEU A 3 19.78 2.97 -11.62
N GLU A 4 20.85 2.83 -12.39
CA GLU A 4 21.31 3.89 -13.30
C GLU A 4 20.39 4.07 -14.52
N THR A 5 19.55 3.09 -14.84
CA THR A 5 18.57 3.19 -15.93
C THR A 5 17.26 3.86 -15.50
N ILE A 6 17.12 4.21 -14.21
CA ILE A 6 15.99 4.96 -13.67
C ILE A 6 16.33 6.44 -13.68
N GLU A 7 15.90 7.15 -14.72
CA GLU A 7 16.13 8.59 -14.91
C GLU A 7 14.87 9.42 -14.60
N LYS A 8 13.69 8.84 -14.74
CA LYS A 8 12.41 9.51 -14.52
C LYS A 8 11.30 8.52 -14.09
N GLU A 9 10.15 9.09 -13.78
CA GLU A 9 8.96 8.31 -13.44
C GLU A 9 8.61 7.27 -14.53
N ASN A 10 8.07 6.15 -14.11
CA ASN A 10 7.67 5.00 -14.92
C ASN A 10 8.82 4.22 -15.62
N ASP A 11 10.08 4.61 -15.49
CA ASP A 11 11.20 3.84 -16.07
C ASP A 11 11.30 2.43 -15.47
N ILE A 12 10.91 2.24 -14.21
CA ILE A 12 10.86 0.92 -13.57
C ILE A 12 10.02 -0.09 -14.36
N LYS A 13 9.02 0.36 -15.11
CA LYS A 13 8.15 -0.52 -15.92
C LYS A 13 8.86 -1.17 -17.08
N LYS A 14 10.05 -0.69 -17.44
CA LYS A 14 10.90 -1.26 -18.49
C LYS A 14 11.77 -2.41 -17.97
N ILE A 15 11.87 -2.56 -16.64
CA ILE A 15 12.71 -3.56 -15.99
C ILE A 15 11.93 -4.88 -15.90
N PRO A 16 12.48 -6.01 -16.36
CA PRO A 16 11.87 -7.32 -16.23
C PRO A 16 11.63 -7.71 -14.76
N LEU A 17 10.53 -8.42 -14.47
CA LEU A 17 10.16 -8.80 -13.10
C LEU A 17 11.24 -9.64 -12.41
N GLU A 18 11.95 -10.47 -13.16
CA GLU A 18 13.05 -11.31 -12.67
C GLU A 18 14.23 -10.49 -12.14
N GLN A 19 14.36 -9.24 -12.59
CA GLN A 19 15.42 -8.32 -12.16
C GLN A 19 15.03 -7.42 -10.99
N MET A 20 13.76 -7.44 -10.56
CA MET A 20 13.29 -6.62 -9.44
C MET A 20 14.09 -6.87 -8.13
N PRO A 21 14.47 -8.11 -7.76
CA PRO A 21 15.29 -8.32 -6.56
C PRO A 21 16.66 -7.63 -6.63
N VAL A 22 17.26 -7.60 -7.84
CA VAL A 22 18.55 -6.92 -8.05
C VAL A 22 18.39 -5.41 -7.89
N LEU A 23 17.36 -4.83 -8.52
CA LEU A 23 17.05 -3.40 -8.37
C LEU A 23 16.76 -3.03 -6.90
N ALA A 24 16.01 -3.87 -6.18
CA ALA A 24 15.71 -3.65 -4.77
C ALA A 24 17.00 -3.59 -3.92
N GLN A 25 17.96 -4.47 -4.20
CA GLN A 25 19.24 -4.45 -3.51
C GLN A 25 20.07 -3.20 -3.87
N GLU A 26 20.12 -2.83 -5.15
CA GLU A 26 20.83 -1.62 -5.58
C GLU A 26 20.24 -0.34 -4.93
N ILE A 27 18.90 -0.27 -4.78
CA ILE A 27 18.24 0.83 -4.07
C ILE A 27 18.63 0.82 -2.58
N ARG A 28 18.69 -0.34 -1.92
CA ARG A 28 19.11 -0.45 -0.52
C ARG A 28 20.54 0.02 -0.32
N ASP A 29 21.44 -0.43 -1.17
CA ASP A 29 22.86 -0.06 -1.10
C ASP A 29 23.02 1.46 -1.30
N PHE A 30 22.31 2.04 -2.26
CA PHE A 30 22.27 3.48 -2.48
C PHE A 30 21.73 4.26 -1.26
N LEU A 31 20.64 3.77 -0.65
CA LEU A 31 20.07 4.39 0.56
C LEU A 31 21.04 4.31 1.73
N LEU A 32 21.68 3.17 1.96
CA LEU A 32 22.68 3.00 3.01
C LEU A 32 23.85 3.97 2.83
N GLU A 33 24.40 4.04 1.63
CA GLU A 33 25.50 4.96 1.33
C GLU A 33 25.10 6.42 1.49
N SER A 34 23.96 6.83 0.93
CA SER A 34 23.49 8.21 0.96
C SER A 34 23.17 8.67 2.37
N LEU A 35 22.39 7.86 3.12
CA LEU A 35 21.94 8.24 4.46
C LEU A 35 23.06 8.16 5.51
N SER A 36 24.11 7.38 5.27
CA SER A 36 25.30 7.41 6.13
C SER A 36 25.99 8.78 6.14
N LYS A 37 25.81 9.55 5.06
CA LYS A 37 26.41 10.89 4.88
C LYS A 37 25.47 12.02 5.30
N THR A 38 24.19 11.91 4.95
CA THR A 38 23.20 12.99 5.13
C THR A 38 22.31 12.81 6.35
N GLY A 39 22.23 11.60 6.90
CA GLY A 39 21.20 11.22 7.86
C GLY A 39 19.84 11.01 7.19
N GLY A 40 18.85 10.58 7.95
CA GLY A 40 17.48 10.36 7.45
C GLY A 40 16.79 9.15 8.10
N HIS A 41 15.62 8.81 7.57
CA HIS A 41 14.78 7.73 8.08
C HIS A 41 15.17 6.40 7.41
N LEU A 42 16.24 5.74 7.89
CA LEU A 42 16.79 4.56 7.24
C LEU A 42 15.85 3.35 7.31
N ALA A 43 15.46 2.91 8.51
CA ALA A 43 14.71 1.67 8.71
C ALA A 43 13.36 1.66 7.98
N SER A 44 12.61 2.75 8.05
CA SER A 44 11.31 2.88 7.38
C SER A 44 11.43 2.83 5.86
N ASN A 45 12.51 3.35 5.29
CA ASN A 45 12.74 3.29 3.85
C ASN A 45 13.22 1.91 3.39
N LEU A 46 14.11 1.25 4.12
CA LEU A 46 14.55 -0.10 3.80
C LEU A 46 13.38 -1.11 3.84
N GLY A 47 12.42 -0.91 4.76
CA GLY A 47 11.23 -1.74 4.87
C GLY A 47 10.18 -1.52 3.77
N ALA A 48 10.28 -0.43 2.99
CA ALA A 48 9.28 -0.07 1.99
C ALA A 48 9.81 -0.10 0.54
N VAL A 49 11.00 -0.67 0.29
CA VAL A 49 11.63 -0.67 -1.05
C VAL A 49 10.74 -1.43 -2.05
N GLU A 50 10.47 -2.72 -1.83
CA GLU A 50 9.70 -3.55 -2.75
C GLU A 50 8.26 -3.08 -2.87
N LEU A 51 7.65 -2.62 -1.76
CA LEU A 51 6.33 -2.01 -1.77
C LEU A 51 6.29 -0.83 -2.74
N THR A 52 7.24 0.09 -2.62
CA THR A 52 7.31 1.27 -3.48
C THR A 52 7.57 0.90 -4.93
N MET A 53 8.48 -0.05 -5.18
CA MET A 53 8.74 -0.57 -6.53
C MET A 53 7.48 -1.15 -7.17
N ALA A 54 6.72 -1.98 -6.43
CA ALA A 54 5.49 -2.58 -6.92
C ALA A 54 4.42 -1.53 -7.23
N LEU A 55 4.28 -0.50 -6.41
CA LEU A 55 3.37 0.63 -6.66
C LEU A 55 3.76 1.36 -7.95
N HIS A 56 5.03 1.72 -8.12
CA HIS A 56 5.52 2.40 -9.32
C HIS A 56 5.44 1.54 -10.59
N TYR A 57 5.52 0.22 -10.44
CA TYR A 57 5.35 -0.70 -11.57
C TYR A 57 3.90 -0.75 -12.05
N VAL A 58 2.93 -0.72 -11.13
CA VAL A 58 1.50 -0.87 -11.44
C VAL A 58 0.83 0.47 -11.78
N PHE A 59 1.12 1.52 -11.03
CA PHE A 59 0.51 2.84 -11.19
C PHE A 59 1.37 3.75 -12.07
N SER A 60 0.74 4.66 -12.80
CA SER A 60 1.41 5.54 -13.77
C SER A 60 1.44 6.97 -13.24
N LEU A 61 2.60 7.39 -12.74
CA LEU A 61 2.79 8.75 -12.26
C LEU A 61 3.15 9.70 -13.41
N PRO A 62 2.80 10.99 -13.31
CA PRO A 62 2.04 11.65 -12.23
C PRO A 62 0.52 11.55 -12.39
N LYS A 63 0.02 10.80 -13.40
CA LYS A 63 -1.43 10.64 -13.64
C LYS A 63 -2.12 10.04 -12.43
N ASP A 64 -1.71 8.82 -12.01
CA ASP A 64 -2.17 8.20 -10.79
C ASP A 64 -1.58 8.92 -9.57
N LYS A 65 -2.26 8.89 -8.44
CA LYS A 65 -1.87 9.62 -7.22
C LYS A 65 -1.47 8.65 -6.12
N ILE A 66 -0.21 8.72 -5.67
CA ILE A 66 0.27 8.00 -4.49
C ILE A 66 0.48 9.01 -3.37
N ILE A 67 -0.20 8.78 -2.25
CA ILE A 67 -0.19 9.64 -1.07
C ILE A 67 0.44 8.87 0.08
N TRP A 68 1.56 9.37 0.58
CA TRP A 68 2.31 8.76 1.66
C TRP A 68 1.84 9.33 3.00
N ASP A 69 1.46 8.47 3.96
CA ASP A 69 1.20 8.92 5.32
C ASP A 69 2.51 9.28 6.01
N VAL A 70 2.58 10.43 6.69
CA VAL A 70 3.81 11.05 7.17
C VAL A 70 4.79 11.37 6.05
N GLY A 71 5.13 10.38 5.21
CA GLY A 71 6.01 10.52 4.05
C GLY A 71 7.49 10.28 4.34
N HIS A 72 7.85 9.90 5.56
CA HIS A 72 9.23 9.59 5.96
C HIS A 72 9.80 8.33 5.29
N GLN A 73 8.94 7.48 4.72
CA GLN A 73 9.28 6.24 3.99
C GLN A 73 9.30 6.41 2.47
N SER A 74 9.34 7.66 1.95
CA SER A 74 9.17 7.96 0.52
C SER A 74 10.48 8.09 -0.27
N TYR A 75 11.63 7.68 0.27
CA TYR A 75 12.90 7.89 -0.42
C TYR A 75 13.01 7.06 -1.70
N THR A 76 12.57 5.80 -1.68
CA THR A 76 12.48 4.98 -2.90
C THR A 76 11.56 5.61 -3.95
N HIS A 77 10.45 6.24 -3.53
CA HIS A 77 9.59 7.00 -4.43
C HIS A 77 10.34 8.18 -5.10
N LYS A 78 11.16 8.92 -4.34
CA LYS A 78 11.99 10.00 -4.90
C LYS A 78 13.03 9.45 -5.89
N ILE A 79 13.68 8.34 -5.58
CA ILE A 79 14.62 7.66 -6.47
C ILE A 79 13.94 7.29 -7.79
N LEU A 80 12.79 6.58 -7.71
CA LEU A 80 12.05 6.09 -8.87
C LEU A 80 11.35 7.19 -9.70
N THR A 81 11.38 8.44 -9.23
CA THR A 81 10.90 9.63 -9.93
C THR A 81 12.02 10.56 -10.37
N GLY A 82 13.24 10.03 -10.52
CA GLY A 82 14.37 10.74 -11.13
C GLY A 82 15.11 11.70 -10.21
N ARG A 83 14.89 11.65 -8.89
CA ARG A 83 15.52 12.58 -7.93
C ARG A 83 16.72 11.98 -7.19
N LYS A 84 17.31 10.88 -7.70
CA LYS A 84 18.46 10.18 -7.11
C LYS A 84 19.62 11.15 -6.80
N ASP A 85 19.97 12.03 -7.71
CA ASP A 85 21.11 12.96 -7.53
C ASP A 85 20.91 13.97 -6.40
N GLY A 86 19.67 14.29 -6.07
CA GLY A 86 19.32 15.20 -4.96
C GLY A 86 19.65 14.63 -3.58
N PHE A 87 19.90 13.32 -3.47
CA PHE A 87 20.25 12.70 -2.20
C PHE A 87 21.56 13.16 -1.60
N LYS A 88 22.45 13.77 -2.39
CA LYS A 88 23.68 14.42 -1.91
C LYS A 88 23.39 15.52 -0.89
N ASN A 89 22.23 16.19 -1.02
CA ASN A 89 21.79 17.28 -0.16
C ASN A 89 20.43 16.95 0.51
N LEU A 90 20.13 15.67 0.73
CA LEU A 90 18.90 15.25 1.39
C LEU A 90 18.79 15.87 2.79
N ARG A 91 17.63 16.50 3.10
CA ARG A 91 17.34 17.17 4.38
C ARG A 91 18.24 18.35 4.73
N GLN A 92 19.00 18.88 3.78
CA GLN A 92 19.78 20.09 3.95
C GLN A 92 18.99 21.30 3.44
N TYR A 93 19.37 22.49 3.91
CA TYR A 93 18.74 23.73 3.45
C TYR A 93 18.92 23.90 1.93
N GLY A 94 17.84 24.15 1.22
CA GLY A 94 17.83 24.24 -0.25
C GLY A 94 18.05 22.92 -0.98
N GLY A 95 18.16 21.79 -0.26
CA GLY A 95 18.30 20.46 -0.83
C GLY A 95 16.98 19.70 -0.88
N LEU A 96 17.08 18.40 -1.20
CA LEU A 96 15.93 17.49 -1.30
C LEU A 96 15.27 17.30 0.07
N SER A 97 13.94 17.48 0.16
CA SER A 97 13.18 17.26 1.39
C SER A 97 13.19 15.80 1.81
N GLY A 98 13.17 15.53 3.11
CA GLY A 98 12.97 14.21 3.68
C GLY A 98 11.51 13.70 3.60
N PHE A 99 10.61 14.48 3.00
CA PHE A 99 9.18 14.19 2.82
C PHE A 99 8.76 14.53 1.39
N PRO A 100 7.66 13.97 0.87
CA PRO A 100 7.09 14.40 -0.41
C PRO A 100 6.79 15.89 -0.42
N LYS A 101 7.12 16.54 -1.53
CA LYS A 101 6.89 17.97 -1.77
C LYS A 101 6.47 18.21 -3.21
N ARG A 102 5.30 18.79 -3.43
CA ARG A 102 4.76 19.10 -4.77
C ARG A 102 5.65 20.06 -5.56
N GLU A 103 6.40 20.90 -4.86
CA GLU A 103 7.38 21.81 -5.48
C GLU A 103 8.58 21.07 -6.07
N GLU A 104 8.90 19.86 -5.57
CA GLU A 104 10.03 19.06 -6.06
C GLU A 104 9.67 18.21 -7.28
N SER A 105 8.43 17.74 -7.36
CA SER A 105 8.01 16.83 -8.43
C SER A 105 6.49 16.78 -8.58
N PRO A 106 5.94 16.74 -9.81
CA PRO A 106 4.53 16.50 -10.05
C PRO A 106 4.07 15.10 -9.60
N CYS A 107 5.02 14.19 -9.33
CA CYS A 107 4.74 12.85 -8.79
C CYS A 107 4.42 12.86 -7.29
N ASP A 108 4.75 13.93 -6.57
CA ASP A 108 4.39 14.13 -5.18
C ASP A 108 2.98 14.70 -5.09
N ALA A 109 1.98 13.83 -4.92
CA ALA A 109 0.58 14.25 -4.96
C ALA A 109 0.18 15.15 -3.77
N TYR A 110 0.86 15.04 -2.62
CA TYR A 110 0.48 15.71 -1.38
C TYR A 110 1.70 16.06 -0.54
N ASP A 111 1.76 17.30 -0.05
CA ASP A 111 2.78 17.73 0.91
C ASP A 111 2.41 17.15 2.27
N THR A 112 3.28 16.34 2.83
CA THR A 112 2.99 15.60 4.05
C THR A 112 4.12 15.69 5.07
N GLY A 113 3.82 15.34 6.29
CA GLY A 113 4.73 15.30 7.44
C GLY A 113 3.99 14.86 8.70
N HIS A 114 2.68 15.10 8.78
CA HIS A 114 1.83 14.68 9.89
C HIS A 114 1.23 13.29 9.62
N SER A 115 1.09 12.48 10.69
CA SER A 115 0.49 11.14 10.61
C SER A 115 -1.03 11.17 10.41
N SER A 116 -1.58 10.06 9.92
CA SER A 116 -3.01 9.77 9.79
C SER A 116 -3.77 10.61 8.75
N THR A 117 -3.07 11.32 7.85
CA THR A 117 -3.67 12.26 6.89
C THR A 117 -3.89 11.66 5.51
N SER A 118 -3.18 10.60 5.16
CA SER A 118 -3.12 10.08 3.78
C SER A 118 -4.46 9.59 3.25
N ILE A 119 -5.26 8.91 4.07
CA ILE A 119 -6.56 8.39 3.66
C ILE A 119 -7.52 9.54 3.39
N SER A 120 -7.58 10.57 4.25
CA SER A 120 -8.40 11.78 4.03
C SER A 120 -8.02 12.50 2.75
N ALA A 121 -6.72 12.70 2.51
CA ALA A 121 -6.24 13.30 1.26
C ALA A 121 -6.60 12.43 0.04
N GLY A 122 -6.50 11.10 0.17
CA GLY A 122 -6.92 10.14 -0.86
C GLY A 122 -8.40 10.25 -1.19
N VAL A 123 -9.28 10.31 -0.19
CA VAL A 123 -10.72 10.55 -0.38
C VAL A 123 -10.94 11.84 -1.16
N GLY A 124 -10.22 12.92 -0.83
CA GLY A 124 -10.27 14.18 -1.55
C GLY A 124 -9.94 14.04 -3.05
N TYR A 125 -8.86 13.32 -3.37
CA TYR A 125 -8.48 13.02 -4.76
C TYR A 125 -9.51 12.17 -5.50
N VAL A 126 -10.09 11.15 -4.85
CA VAL A 126 -11.16 10.34 -5.45
C VAL A 126 -12.40 11.19 -5.73
N CYS A 127 -12.78 12.06 -4.81
CA CYS A 127 -13.89 12.99 -5.01
C CYS A 127 -13.60 14.00 -6.15
N ALA A 128 -12.37 14.55 -6.19
CA ALA A 128 -11.94 15.45 -7.25
C ALA A 128 -12.03 14.78 -8.64
N SER A 129 -11.52 13.54 -8.76
CA SER A 129 -11.65 12.74 -9.98
C SER A 129 -13.10 12.54 -10.44
N LYS A 130 -14.03 12.39 -9.49
CA LYS A 130 -15.46 12.26 -9.80
C LYS A 130 -16.06 13.58 -10.31
N VAL A 131 -15.67 14.70 -9.73
CA VAL A 131 -16.19 16.03 -10.07
C VAL A 131 -15.59 16.53 -11.38
N SER A 132 -14.28 16.35 -11.60
CA SER A 132 -13.60 16.80 -12.82
C SER A 132 -13.87 15.91 -14.03
N GLY A 133 -14.33 14.66 -13.82
CA GLY A 133 -14.43 13.66 -14.88
C GLY A 133 -13.10 13.04 -15.30
N GLU A 134 -12.00 13.40 -14.64
CA GLU A 134 -10.68 12.80 -14.90
C GLU A 134 -10.60 11.37 -14.35
N GLU A 135 -9.99 10.48 -15.13
CA GLU A 135 -9.78 9.09 -14.71
C GLU A 135 -8.33 8.84 -14.31
N TYR A 136 -8.12 8.62 -13.02
CA TYR A 136 -6.87 8.19 -12.42
C TYR A 136 -7.13 7.33 -11.18
N HIS A 137 -6.13 6.53 -10.82
CA HIS A 137 -6.18 5.76 -9.57
C HIS A 137 -5.59 6.56 -8.42
N VAL A 138 -6.11 6.32 -7.23
CA VAL A 138 -5.62 6.93 -5.99
C VAL A 138 -5.16 5.82 -5.05
N VAL A 139 -3.96 5.98 -4.52
CA VAL A 139 -3.35 5.06 -3.55
C VAL A 139 -2.94 5.87 -2.32
N SER A 140 -3.39 5.46 -1.14
CA SER A 140 -2.87 5.95 0.14
C SER A 140 -2.05 4.87 0.82
N VAL A 141 -0.81 5.19 1.19
CA VAL A 141 0.08 4.28 1.92
C VAL A 141 0.17 4.76 3.36
N ILE A 142 -0.29 3.95 4.29
CA ILE A 142 -0.33 4.25 5.72
C ILE A 142 0.37 3.17 6.53
N GLY A 143 1.15 3.55 7.52
CA GLY A 143 1.76 2.63 8.47
C GLY A 143 0.79 2.23 9.60
N ASP A 144 1.04 1.08 10.22
CA ASP A 144 0.27 0.57 11.35
C ASP A 144 0.20 1.54 12.54
N GLY A 145 1.31 2.22 12.84
CA GLY A 145 1.32 3.27 13.87
C GLY A 145 0.44 4.47 13.52
N ALA A 146 0.48 4.95 12.28
CA ALA A 146 -0.36 6.06 11.82
C ALA A 146 -1.85 5.67 11.74
N LEU A 147 -2.15 4.39 11.47
CA LEU A 147 -3.53 3.89 11.46
C LEU A 147 -4.19 3.93 12.84
N THR A 148 -3.44 4.05 13.94
CA THR A 148 -4.03 4.20 15.28
C THR A 148 -4.67 5.56 15.53
N GLY A 149 -4.41 6.55 14.70
CA GLY A 149 -4.96 7.91 14.82
C GLY A 149 -6.44 7.99 14.42
N GLY A 150 -7.24 8.75 15.19
CA GLY A 150 -8.68 8.90 14.97
C GLY A 150 -9.04 9.42 13.57
N MET A 151 -8.25 10.34 13.03
CA MET A 151 -8.46 10.89 11.68
C MET A 151 -8.43 9.79 10.59
N ALA A 152 -7.58 8.76 10.74
CA ALA A 152 -7.55 7.62 9.80
C ALA A 152 -8.88 6.85 9.80
N TYR A 153 -9.52 6.66 10.97
CA TYR A 153 -10.82 5.99 11.08
C TYR A 153 -11.96 6.82 10.52
N GLU A 154 -11.97 8.12 10.76
CA GLU A 154 -12.93 9.03 10.14
C GLU A 154 -12.84 8.98 8.62
N ALA A 155 -11.61 8.95 8.11
CA ALA A 155 -11.35 8.84 6.68
C ALA A 155 -11.77 7.48 6.10
N LEU A 156 -11.51 6.36 6.80
CA LEU A 156 -11.95 5.02 6.42
C LEU A 156 -13.50 4.95 6.38
N ASN A 157 -14.16 5.49 7.41
CA ASN A 157 -15.62 5.55 7.45
C ASN A 157 -16.19 6.33 6.25
N ASN A 158 -15.54 7.42 5.87
CA ASN A 158 -15.94 8.20 4.69
C ASN A 158 -15.60 7.45 3.39
N ALA A 159 -14.44 6.83 3.29
CA ALA A 159 -14.00 6.05 2.14
C ALA A 159 -14.96 4.89 1.83
N ALA A 160 -15.55 4.26 2.85
CA ALA A 160 -16.49 3.16 2.71
C ALA A 160 -17.72 3.50 1.84
N SER A 161 -18.10 4.78 1.76
CA SER A 161 -19.19 5.27 0.92
C SER A 161 -18.80 5.56 -0.52
N LEU A 162 -17.53 5.46 -0.89
CA LEU A 162 -17.04 5.75 -2.24
C LEU A 162 -17.43 4.63 -3.22
N ASN A 163 -17.96 5.02 -4.37
CA ASN A 163 -18.28 4.12 -5.49
C ASN A 163 -17.21 4.16 -6.59
N LYS A 164 -15.99 4.58 -6.27
CA LYS A 164 -14.83 4.60 -7.17
C LYS A 164 -13.66 3.86 -6.52
N ASN A 165 -12.77 3.36 -7.37
CA ASN A 165 -11.55 2.70 -6.92
C ASN A 165 -10.71 3.63 -6.03
N PHE A 166 -10.38 3.13 -4.86
CA PHE A 166 -9.46 3.76 -3.92
C PHE A 166 -8.63 2.68 -3.23
N VAL A 167 -7.35 2.65 -3.47
CA VAL A 167 -6.45 1.65 -2.90
C VAL A 167 -5.84 2.21 -1.62
N ILE A 168 -6.02 1.50 -0.51
CA ILE A 168 -5.42 1.81 0.78
C ILE A 168 -4.40 0.70 1.06
N VAL A 169 -3.15 1.05 1.22
CA VAL A 169 -2.06 0.12 1.53
C VAL A 169 -1.67 0.30 2.98
N LEU A 170 -1.94 -0.72 3.80
CA LEU A 170 -1.51 -0.76 5.19
C LEU A 170 -0.15 -1.46 5.28
N ASN A 171 0.90 -0.67 5.44
CA ASN A 171 2.25 -1.18 5.65
C ASN A 171 2.47 -1.46 7.14
N ASP A 172 2.41 -2.72 7.53
CA ASP A 172 2.54 -3.17 8.91
C ASP A 172 3.88 -3.88 9.14
N ASN A 173 4.78 -3.23 9.87
CA ASN A 173 6.10 -3.75 10.25
C ASN A 173 6.25 -3.96 11.77
N LYS A 174 5.16 -3.85 12.54
CA LYS A 174 5.10 -3.93 14.02
C LYS A 174 5.84 -2.79 14.75
N MET A 175 6.32 -1.79 14.05
CA MET A 175 7.16 -0.74 14.58
C MET A 175 6.60 0.63 14.24
N SER A 176 6.38 1.41 15.30
CA SER A 176 6.40 2.87 15.22
C SER A 176 7.66 3.37 15.94
N ILE A 177 7.66 4.59 16.49
CA ILE A 177 8.74 5.08 17.36
C ILE A 177 8.82 4.22 18.65
N SER A 178 7.69 3.68 19.07
CA SER A 178 7.54 2.70 20.16
C SER A 178 6.60 1.58 19.73
N GLU A 179 6.45 0.53 20.51
CA GLU A 179 5.45 -0.51 20.26
C GLU A 179 4.04 0.07 20.18
N ASN A 180 3.27 -0.37 19.19
CA ASN A 180 1.89 0.04 19.03
C ASN A 180 1.04 -0.54 20.16
N VAL A 181 0.17 0.27 20.74
CA VAL A 181 -0.72 -0.11 21.85
C VAL A 181 -2.19 0.04 21.48
N GLY A 182 -3.05 -0.66 22.22
CA GLY A 182 -4.51 -0.55 22.07
C GLY A 182 -5.16 -1.66 21.25
N GLY A 183 -6.50 -1.65 21.21
CA GLY A 183 -7.30 -2.71 20.60
C GLY A 183 -7.03 -2.90 19.10
N ILE A 184 -6.74 -1.84 18.38
CA ILE A 184 -6.40 -1.89 16.94
C ILE A 184 -5.05 -2.58 16.72
N SER A 185 -4.05 -2.29 17.54
CA SER A 185 -2.76 -2.98 17.47
C SER A 185 -2.93 -4.49 17.70
N SER A 186 -3.76 -4.87 18.67
CA SER A 186 -4.12 -6.27 18.91
C SER A 186 -4.83 -6.89 17.72
N TYR A 187 -5.78 -6.18 17.12
CA TYR A 187 -6.50 -6.63 15.92
C TYR A 187 -5.54 -6.84 14.74
N LEU A 188 -4.65 -5.88 14.45
CA LEU A 188 -3.66 -6.00 13.38
C LEU A 188 -2.67 -7.14 13.65
N SER A 189 -2.32 -7.39 14.93
CA SER A 189 -1.48 -8.54 15.30
C SER A 189 -2.15 -9.87 14.94
N ASN A 190 -3.44 -10.01 15.20
CA ASN A 190 -4.22 -11.19 14.80
C ASN A 190 -4.33 -11.31 13.29
N LEU A 191 -4.48 -10.21 12.58
CA LEU A 191 -4.54 -10.17 11.12
C LEU A 191 -3.25 -10.71 10.48
N ARG A 192 -2.09 -10.36 11.02
CA ARG A 192 -0.76 -10.82 10.55
C ARG A 192 -0.51 -12.30 10.73
N THR A 193 -1.05 -12.88 11.80
CA THR A 193 -0.83 -14.31 12.12
C THR A 193 -1.78 -15.25 11.39
N ALA A 194 -2.78 -14.71 10.72
CA ALA A 194 -3.72 -15.48 9.93
C ALA A 194 -3.11 -15.83 8.56
N GLU A 195 -3.29 -17.07 8.13
CA GLU A 195 -2.97 -17.48 6.77
C GLU A 195 -3.76 -16.66 5.74
N SER A 196 -3.14 -16.42 4.58
CA SER A 196 -3.76 -15.58 3.53
C SER A 196 -5.20 -16.03 3.25
N TYR A 197 -6.16 -15.17 3.52
CA TYR A 197 -7.59 -15.40 3.30
C TYR A 197 -7.90 -15.79 1.85
N THR A 198 -7.16 -15.26 0.90
CA THR A 198 -7.28 -15.58 -0.53
C THR A 198 -6.88 -17.03 -0.81
N ASP A 199 -5.86 -17.55 -0.14
CA ASP A 199 -5.39 -18.91 -0.34
C ASP A 199 -6.35 -19.91 0.32
N LEU A 200 -6.79 -19.63 1.56
CA LEU A 200 -7.79 -20.44 2.26
C LEU A 200 -9.13 -20.48 1.47
N LYS A 201 -9.60 -19.35 0.97
CA LYS A 201 -10.84 -19.27 0.16
C LYS A 201 -10.71 -20.04 -1.16
N SER A 202 -9.52 -20.00 -1.79
CA SER A 202 -9.25 -20.73 -3.03
C SER A 202 -9.18 -22.24 -2.79
N GLU A 203 -8.56 -22.68 -1.69
CA GLU A 203 -8.47 -24.09 -1.31
C GLU A 203 -9.81 -24.68 -0.89
N VAL A 204 -10.58 -23.97 -0.07
CA VAL A 204 -11.94 -24.37 0.31
C VAL A 204 -12.84 -24.49 -0.93
N LYS A 205 -12.76 -23.54 -1.87
CA LYS A 205 -13.51 -23.59 -3.11
C LYS A 205 -13.07 -24.73 -4.02
N LYS A 206 -11.77 -25.01 -4.12
CA LYS A 206 -11.21 -26.13 -4.88
C LYS A 206 -11.62 -27.49 -4.27
N THR A 207 -11.64 -27.58 -2.95
CA THR A 207 -12.01 -28.81 -2.21
C THR A 207 -13.51 -29.08 -2.31
N LEU A 208 -14.35 -28.06 -2.16
CA LEU A 208 -15.82 -28.18 -2.32
C LEU A 208 -16.22 -28.53 -3.76
N ASN A 209 -15.53 -28.01 -4.77
CA ASN A 209 -15.80 -28.35 -6.17
C ASN A 209 -15.37 -29.78 -6.55
N LYS A 210 -14.55 -30.46 -5.73
CA LYS A 210 -14.13 -31.86 -5.96
C LYS A 210 -15.12 -32.91 -5.42
N VAL A 211 -16.17 -32.50 -4.69
CA VAL A 211 -17.18 -33.44 -4.13
C VAL A 211 -18.34 -33.58 -5.12
N PRO A 212 -18.49 -34.71 -5.84
CA PRO A 212 -19.56 -34.92 -6.80
C PRO A 212 -20.92 -34.99 -6.11
N GLY A 213 -21.90 -34.23 -6.62
CA GLY A 213 -23.31 -34.31 -6.23
C GLY A 213 -23.79 -33.43 -5.05
N ILE A 214 -22.88 -32.79 -4.31
CA ILE A 214 -23.23 -31.97 -3.13
C ILE A 214 -22.85 -30.48 -3.31
N GLY A 215 -21.97 -30.18 -4.26
CA GLY A 215 -21.36 -28.86 -4.43
C GLY A 215 -22.33 -27.67 -4.59
N PRO A 216 -23.29 -27.68 -5.54
CA PRO A 216 -24.11 -26.51 -5.81
C PRO A 216 -25.13 -26.18 -4.71
N VAL A 217 -25.69 -27.19 -4.06
CA VAL A 217 -26.71 -27.03 -3.01
C VAL A 217 -26.08 -26.62 -1.68
N MET A 218 -24.88 -27.15 -1.38
CA MET A 218 -24.15 -26.80 -0.17
C MET A 218 -23.57 -25.40 -0.25
N VAL A 219 -23.11 -24.96 -1.42
CA VAL A 219 -22.65 -23.57 -1.66
C VAL A 219 -23.78 -22.57 -1.40
N GLN A 220 -25.03 -22.86 -1.79
CA GLN A 220 -26.17 -21.99 -1.49
C GLN A 220 -26.59 -22.02 -0.01
N ARG A 221 -26.47 -23.16 0.69
CA ARG A 221 -26.73 -23.25 2.14
C ARG A 221 -25.61 -22.64 2.96
N ILE A 222 -24.35 -22.77 2.56
CA ILE A 222 -23.20 -22.12 3.20
C ILE A 222 -23.33 -20.58 3.08
N HIS A 223 -23.96 -20.04 2.05
CA HIS A 223 -24.30 -18.63 1.98
C HIS A 223 -25.27 -18.17 3.09
N LYS A 224 -26.15 -19.03 3.58
CA LYS A 224 -27.07 -18.71 4.70
C LYS A 224 -26.49 -19.04 6.09
N THR A 225 -25.52 -19.97 6.19
CA THR A 225 -24.82 -20.32 7.44
C THR A 225 -23.53 -19.52 7.62
N LYS A 226 -23.15 -18.73 6.61
CA LYS A 226 -21.96 -17.86 6.61
C LYS A 226 -21.91 -16.87 7.78
N ASP A 227 -23.07 -16.42 8.24
CA ASP A 227 -23.12 -15.39 9.30
C ASP A 227 -22.72 -15.93 10.67
N SER A 228 -22.89 -17.25 10.91
CA SER A 228 -22.51 -17.88 12.18
C SER A 228 -21.07 -18.42 12.20
N ILE A 229 -20.53 -18.80 11.02
CA ILE A 229 -19.13 -19.24 10.88
C ILE A 229 -18.20 -18.05 10.67
N LYS A 230 -18.71 -16.94 10.13
CA LYS A 230 -17.98 -15.68 9.98
C LYS A 230 -17.58 -15.04 11.32
N GLN A 231 -18.27 -15.34 12.41
CA GLN A 231 -17.91 -14.84 13.75
C GLN A 231 -16.68 -15.52 14.36
N LEU A 232 -16.15 -16.56 13.73
CA LEU A 232 -14.94 -17.25 14.14
C LEU A 232 -13.76 -16.89 13.21
N MET A 233 -13.13 -15.75 13.46
CA MET A 233 -11.76 -15.38 13.05
C MET A 233 -11.48 -15.36 11.53
N ILE A 234 -12.16 -14.53 10.74
CA ILE A 234 -11.68 -14.21 9.40
C ILE A 234 -10.86 -12.90 9.46
N PRO A 235 -9.58 -12.93 9.08
CA PRO A 235 -8.77 -11.70 8.99
C PRO A 235 -9.42 -10.69 8.06
N GLY A 236 -9.42 -9.41 8.43
CA GLY A 236 -9.96 -8.33 7.60
C GLY A 236 -11.45 -8.08 7.74
N MET A 237 -12.21 -8.87 8.50
CA MET A 237 -13.67 -8.67 8.68
C MET A 237 -14.04 -7.24 9.09
N PHE A 238 -13.28 -6.61 9.98
CA PHE A 238 -13.56 -5.25 10.40
C PHE A 238 -13.65 -4.28 9.22
N PHE A 239 -12.71 -4.37 8.27
CA PHE A 239 -12.70 -3.51 7.09
C PHE A 239 -13.80 -3.91 6.10
N GLU A 240 -14.05 -5.22 5.93
CA GLU A 240 -15.13 -5.70 5.06
C GLU A 240 -16.51 -5.33 5.60
N ASP A 241 -16.73 -5.40 6.91
CA ASP A 241 -17.97 -4.97 7.56
C ASP A 241 -18.18 -3.45 7.44
N MET A 242 -17.10 -2.68 7.34
CA MET A 242 -17.17 -1.25 6.99
C MET A 242 -17.46 -1.00 5.51
N GLY A 243 -17.44 -2.00 4.64
CA GLY A 243 -17.63 -1.85 3.19
C GLY A 243 -16.32 -1.65 2.40
N ILE A 244 -15.17 -1.87 3.01
CA ILE A 244 -13.84 -1.79 2.39
C ILE A 244 -13.37 -3.21 2.06
N LYS A 245 -13.17 -3.52 0.78
CA LYS A 245 -12.71 -4.85 0.38
C LYS A 245 -11.29 -5.10 0.88
N TYR A 246 -11.05 -6.29 1.46
CA TYR A 246 -9.73 -6.67 1.95
C TYR A 246 -9.05 -7.69 1.02
N LEU A 247 -7.79 -7.43 0.62
CA LEU A 247 -6.99 -8.29 -0.26
C LEU A 247 -5.68 -8.78 0.39
N GLY A 248 -5.50 -8.56 1.69
CA GLY A 248 -4.31 -8.97 2.43
C GLY A 248 -4.47 -10.25 3.26
N PRO A 249 -3.50 -10.58 4.11
CA PRO A 249 -2.18 -9.96 4.14
C PRO A 249 -1.27 -10.45 3.00
N VAL A 250 -0.30 -9.62 2.62
CA VAL A 250 0.69 -9.92 1.58
C VAL A 250 2.09 -9.64 2.12
N ASN A 251 3.06 -10.48 1.78
CA ASN A 251 4.44 -10.21 2.13
C ASN A 251 4.95 -8.96 1.39
N GLY A 252 5.22 -7.89 2.14
CA GLY A 252 5.69 -6.60 1.62
C GLY A 252 7.09 -6.63 1.00
N HIS A 253 7.83 -7.74 1.10
CA HIS A 253 9.12 -7.96 0.44
C HIS A 253 9.01 -8.84 -0.82
N ASP A 254 7.83 -9.36 -1.15
CA ASP A 254 7.58 -10.07 -2.41
C ASP A 254 7.01 -9.10 -3.45
N CYS A 255 7.90 -8.45 -4.20
CA CYS A 255 7.55 -7.48 -5.24
C CYS A 255 6.61 -8.08 -6.29
N GLY A 256 6.86 -9.32 -6.72
CA GLY A 256 6.03 -10.00 -7.72
C GLY A 256 4.60 -10.22 -7.25
N ARG A 257 4.44 -10.70 -6.02
CA ARG A 257 3.12 -10.91 -5.42
C ARG A 257 2.39 -9.59 -5.19
N MET A 258 3.08 -8.55 -4.73
CA MET A 258 2.49 -7.22 -4.57
C MET A 258 2.02 -6.63 -5.89
N ILE A 259 2.79 -6.77 -6.97
CA ILE A 259 2.37 -6.32 -8.31
C ILE A 259 1.05 -6.99 -8.71
N GLN A 260 0.92 -8.31 -8.53
CA GLN A 260 -0.33 -9.03 -8.83
C GLN A 260 -1.51 -8.50 -8.02
N ILE A 261 -1.34 -8.33 -6.70
CA ILE A 261 -2.39 -7.83 -5.81
C ILE A 261 -2.78 -6.39 -6.16
N PHE A 262 -1.84 -5.51 -6.47
CA PHE A 262 -2.15 -4.14 -6.88
C PHE A 262 -2.86 -4.09 -8.24
N GLN A 263 -2.54 -4.99 -9.17
CA GLN A 263 -3.29 -5.14 -10.43
C GLN A 263 -4.74 -5.60 -10.18
N GLU A 264 -4.97 -6.46 -9.19
CA GLU A 264 -6.31 -6.86 -8.76
C GLU A 264 -7.03 -5.71 -8.04
N ALA A 265 -6.34 -5.00 -7.14
CA ALA A 265 -6.86 -3.86 -6.42
C ALA A 265 -7.34 -2.74 -7.36
N LYS A 266 -6.62 -2.47 -8.46
CA LYS A 266 -7.03 -1.52 -9.50
C LYS A 266 -8.39 -1.83 -10.12
N LYS A 267 -8.80 -3.09 -10.16
CA LYS A 267 -10.06 -3.54 -10.79
C LYS A 267 -11.25 -3.50 -9.85
N VAL A 268 -11.02 -3.25 -8.56
CA VAL A 268 -12.09 -3.19 -7.56
C VAL A 268 -12.89 -1.89 -7.75
N ASN A 269 -14.21 -2.02 -7.84
CA ASN A 269 -15.08 -0.86 -7.79
C ASN A 269 -15.38 -0.53 -6.31
N GLY A 270 -14.82 0.57 -5.81
CA GLY A 270 -14.90 0.96 -4.41
C GLY A 270 -13.55 0.92 -3.70
N PRO A 271 -13.54 1.21 -2.39
CA PRO A 271 -12.32 1.20 -1.58
C PRO A 271 -11.83 -0.24 -1.35
N VAL A 272 -10.52 -0.39 -1.39
CA VAL A 272 -9.85 -1.67 -1.16
C VAL A 272 -8.62 -1.47 -0.27
N LEU A 273 -8.49 -2.34 0.75
CA LEU A 273 -7.34 -2.39 1.65
C LEU A 273 -6.45 -3.59 1.28
N VAL A 274 -5.15 -3.32 1.15
CA VAL A 274 -4.10 -4.30 0.88
C VAL A 274 -3.12 -4.31 2.04
#